data_38d759dbaea811fe1720394e5209a97f
#
_entry.id   38d759dbaea811fe1720394e5209a97f
#
_cell.length_a   1.000
_cell.length_b   1.000
_cell.length_c   1.000
_cell.angle_alpha   90.00
_cell.angle_beta   90.00
_cell.angle_gamma   90.00
#
_symmetry.space_group_name_H-M   'P 1'
#
loop_
_entity.id
_entity.type
_entity.pdbx_description
1 polymer ?
#
loop_
_entity_poly.entity_id
_entity_poly.type
_entity_poly.pdbx_seq_one_letter_code
_entity_poly.pdbx_strand_id
1 'polypeptide(L)'
;MADRSATAIAAVALATALLVTSAGAQPSDLANYPDLRGAWSRFVVRGLGGQASFDQTKPWGLGQQAPLTPEYQKVLEDSLADQAKGGQGNFVDHALCHPAGMPFMMVATRPLEFVVTLHTTYILVGGSDHYRRIFTDGRDWPKTIEPSHSGYSIGRWIDTGGDGRFDVLEAETRGPFKGRRTYDATGLPLHFDNQSVFRERIYLDKVNSNILHDEITVVDNALTRPWTVDKRYVRKPEPHPDWTEAFCYEGTALVGLGNQIYYLSADGKLMPSRKDQPPPDLRYFNQARK
;
A
#
# COMPACT_ATOMS: atom_id res chain seq x y z
N MET A 1 -1.95 -77.94 -56.46
CA MET A 1 -2.35 -78.10 -55.08
C MET A 1 -1.58 -77.06 -54.28
N ALA A 2 -2.18 -75.96 -53.98
CA ALA A 2 -1.54 -74.83 -53.36
C ALA A 2 -2.20 -74.51 -52.03
N ASP A 3 -1.46 -74.64 -50.98
CA ASP A 3 -1.91 -74.34 -49.62
C ASP A 3 -1.53 -72.82 -49.34
N ARG A 4 -2.51 -72.04 -48.97
CA ARG A 4 -2.32 -70.65 -48.64
C ARG A 4 -2.53 -70.47 -47.14
N SER A 5 -1.41 -70.34 -46.46
CA SER A 5 -1.37 -69.98 -45.04
C SER A 5 -1.58 -68.48 -44.87
N ALA A 6 -2.71 -68.11 -44.33
CA ALA A 6 -3.00 -66.74 -43.98
C ALA A 6 -2.41 -66.39 -42.62
N THR A 7 -1.44 -65.50 -42.59
CA THR A 7 -0.85 -64.93 -41.36
C THR A 7 -1.69 -63.77 -40.89
N ALA A 8 -2.38 -63.92 -39.74
CA ALA A 8 -3.11 -62.82 -39.09
C ALA A 8 -2.13 -61.98 -38.27
N ILE A 9 -1.99 -60.73 -38.63
CA ILE A 9 -1.25 -59.72 -37.85
C ILE A 9 -2.21 -59.10 -36.85
N ALA A 10 -2.01 -59.42 -35.56
CA ALA A 10 -2.74 -58.77 -34.47
C ALA A 10 -2.09 -57.42 -34.17
N ALA A 11 -2.76 -56.35 -34.48
CA ALA A 11 -2.38 -54.98 -34.11
C ALA A 11 -2.84 -54.73 -32.65
N VAL A 12 -1.89 -54.70 -31.71
CA VAL A 12 -2.13 -54.26 -30.34
C VAL A 12 -2.07 -52.74 -30.31
N ALA A 13 -3.21 -52.08 -30.23
CA ALA A 13 -3.33 -50.64 -29.99
C ALA A 13 -3.09 -50.34 -28.51
N LEU A 14 -1.92 -49.80 -28.19
CA LEU A 14 -1.58 -49.34 -26.86
C LEU A 14 -2.21 -47.94 -26.68
N ALA A 15 -3.39 -47.85 -26.06
CA ALA A 15 -4.00 -46.58 -25.70
C ALA A 15 -3.32 -46.05 -24.41
N THR A 16 -2.32 -45.22 -24.53
CA THR A 16 -1.77 -44.41 -23.45
C THR A 16 -2.75 -43.31 -23.11
N ALA A 17 -3.57 -43.52 -22.09
CA ALA A 17 -4.37 -42.44 -21.49
C ALA A 17 -3.42 -41.50 -20.77
N LEU A 18 -3.15 -40.32 -21.40
CA LEU A 18 -2.54 -39.19 -20.76
C LEU A 18 -3.54 -38.62 -19.74
N LEU A 19 -3.39 -39.02 -18.49
CA LEU A 19 -4.00 -38.34 -17.37
C LEU A 19 -3.32 -36.94 -17.28
N VAL A 20 -3.93 -35.96 -17.93
CA VAL A 20 -3.64 -34.57 -17.64
C VAL A 20 -4.21 -34.28 -16.25
N THR A 21 -3.39 -34.50 -15.22
CA THR A 21 -3.68 -33.92 -13.91
C THR A 21 -3.56 -32.43 -14.09
N SER A 22 -4.69 -31.75 -14.29
CA SER A 22 -4.78 -30.32 -14.07
C SER A 22 -4.36 -30.11 -12.61
N ALA A 23 -3.17 -29.55 -12.42
CA ALA A 23 -2.77 -28.96 -11.15
C ALA A 23 -3.68 -27.74 -10.93
N GLY A 24 -4.96 -27.98 -10.65
CA GLY A 24 -5.86 -27.01 -10.10
C GLY A 24 -5.27 -26.65 -8.74
N ALA A 25 -4.93 -25.39 -8.54
CA ALA A 25 -4.59 -24.87 -7.22
C ALA A 25 -5.66 -25.39 -6.25
N GLN A 26 -5.23 -26.10 -5.21
CA GLN A 26 -6.15 -26.75 -4.30
C GLN A 26 -6.99 -25.71 -3.56
N PRO A 27 -8.31 -25.69 -3.72
CA PRO A 27 -9.18 -24.73 -3.01
C PRO A 27 -9.22 -24.97 -1.49
N SER A 28 -8.73 -26.14 -1.02
CA SER A 28 -8.87 -26.56 0.37
C SER A 28 -8.05 -25.76 1.37
N ASP A 29 -6.87 -25.27 0.98
CA ASP A 29 -5.94 -24.70 1.95
C ASP A 29 -6.28 -23.24 2.32
N LEU A 30 -7.05 -22.54 1.48
CA LEU A 30 -7.51 -21.18 1.73
C LEU A 30 -8.96 -21.10 2.27
N ALA A 31 -9.64 -22.22 2.43
CA ALA A 31 -11.02 -22.27 2.93
C ALA A 31 -11.18 -21.71 4.36
N ASN A 32 -10.09 -21.71 5.12
CA ASN A 32 -10.07 -21.20 6.49
C ASN A 32 -9.76 -19.71 6.58
N TYR A 33 -9.49 -19.04 5.46
CA TYR A 33 -9.21 -17.61 5.43
C TYR A 33 -10.47 -16.79 5.13
N PRO A 34 -10.55 -15.53 5.60
CA PRO A 34 -11.68 -14.67 5.26
C PRO A 34 -11.72 -14.37 3.76
N ASP A 35 -12.91 -14.17 3.24
CA ASP A 35 -13.10 -13.76 1.85
C ASP A 35 -12.78 -12.28 1.65
N LEU A 36 -11.52 -12.00 1.29
CA LEU A 36 -11.04 -10.66 0.97
C LEU A 36 -11.08 -10.34 -0.53
N ARG A 37 -11.68 -11.21 -1.35
CA ARG A 37 -11.74 -11.01 -2.81
C ARG A 37 -12.50 -9.74 -3.19
N GLY A 38 -12.15 -9.20 -4.37
CA GLY A 38 -12.71 -7.98 -4.93
C GLY A 38 -11.93 -6.73 -4.53
N ALA A 39 -12.35 -5.62 -5.10
CA ALA A 39 -11.71 -4.33 -4.87
C ALA A 39 -12.31 -3.62 -3.65
N TRP A 40 -11.46 -3.04 -2.84
CA TRP A 40 -11.81 -2.33 -1.63
C TRP A 40 -11.50 -0.85 -1.79
N SER A 41 -12.52 -0.01 -1.65
CA SER A 41 -12.37 1.44 -1.74
C SER A 41 -12.50 2.09 -0.38
N ARG A 42 -11.83 3.23 -0.22
CA ARG A 42 -11.95 4.06 0.96
C ARG A 42 -13.43 4.29 1.28
N PHE A 43 -13.76 4.09 2.54
CA PHE A 43 -15.12 4.28 3.03
C PHE A 43 -15.44 5.77 3.13
N VAL A 44 -16.35 6.24 2.30
CA VAL A 44 -16.82 7.63 2.28
C VAL A 44 -18.34 7.63 2.37
N VAL A 45 -18.89 7.26 3.53
CA VAL A 45 -20.33 7.32 3.77
C VAL A 45 -20.64 8.46 4.73
N ARG A 46 -21.41 9.43 4.27
CA ARG A 46 -21.87 10.52 5.11
C ARG A 46 -22.66 9.97 6.31
N GLY A 47 -22.35 10.46 7.50
CA GLY A 47 -23.05 10.11 8.72
C GLY A 47 -22.52 8.90 9.48
N LEU A 48 -21.61 8.11 8.91
CA LEU A 48 -20.84 7.12 9.65
C LEU A 48 -19.50 7.75 10.04
N GLY A 49 -19.53 8.60 11.05
CA GLY A 49 -18.38 9.37 11.51
C GLY A 49 -17.14 8.49 11.77
N GLY A 50 -15.98 9.06 11.51
CA GLY A 50 -14.70 8.52 11.93
C GLY A 50 -14.56 8.54 13.45
N GLN A 51 -13.43 8.04 13.94
CA GLN A 51 -13.03 8.25 15.34
C GLN A 51 -12.87 9.74 15.61
N ALA A 52 -13.01 10.15 16.87
CA ALA A 52 -12.83 11.55 17.26
C ALA A 52 -11.46 12.13 16.83
N SER A 53 -10.42 11.29 16.77
CA SER A 53 -9.07 11.65 16.33
C SER A 53 -8.81 11.44 14.83
N PHE A 54 -9.73 10.81 14.11
CA PHE A 54 -9.55 10.48 12.69
C PHE A 54 -10.90 10.40 12.00
N ASP A 55 -11.11 11.25 11.00
CA ASP A 55 -12.31 11.24 10.15
C ASP A 55 -11.90 11.12 8.68
N GLN A 56 -12.04 9.92 8.15
CA GLN A 56 -11.59 9.59 6.79
C GLN A 56 -12.50 10.21 5.70
N THR A 57 -13.63 10.83 6.08
CA THR A 57 -14.51 11.59 5.17
C THR A 57 -14.03 13.02 4.95
N LYS A 58 -13.14 13.52 5.80
CA LYS A 58 -12.59 14.88 5.71
C LYS A 58 -11.32 14.92 4.87
N PRO A 59 -11.00 16.07 4.30
CA PRO A 59 -9.70 16.30 3.66
C PRO A 59 -8.53 16.05 4.61
N TRP A 60 -7.39 15.69 4.06
CA TRP A 60 -6.19 15.44 4.83
C TRP A 60 -5.75 16.67 5.63
N GLY A 61 -5.30 16.44 6.84
CA GLY A 61 -4.92 17.48 7.78
C GLY A 61 -6.09 18.20 8.44
N LEU A 62 -7.31 18.10 7.90
CA LEU A 62 -8.50 18.69 8.49
C LEU A 62 -9.30 17.64 9.28
N GLY A 63 -9.56 17.92 10.54
CA GLY A 63 -10.26 16.99 11.44
C GLY A 63 -9.43 15.77 11.84
N GLN A 64 -8.15 15.76 11.52
CA GLN A 64 -7.19 14.80 12.02
C GLN A 64 -6.59 15.34 13.32
N GLN A 65 -6.46 14.49 14.30
CA GLN A 65 -5.96 14.87 15.63
C GLN A 65 -4.85 13.93 16.07
N ALA A 66 -3.86 13.73 15.18
CA ALA A 66 -2.67 13.00 15.52
C ALA A 66 -1.99 13.64 16.75
N PRO A 67 -1.53 12.87 17.73
CA PRO A 67 -0.88 13.36 18.94
C PRO A 67 0.56 13.80 18.61
N LEU A 68 0.71 14.81 17.76
CA LEU A 68 2.00 15.33 17.31
C LEU A 68 2.78 15.97 18.46
N THR A 69 4.11 15.88 18.39
CA THR A 69 4.96 16.73 19.22
C THR A 69 4.82 18.20 18.77
N PRO A 70 5.17 19.20 19.62
CA PRO A 70 5.08 20.61 19.22
C PRO A 70 5.84 20.94 17.94
N GLU A 71 6.98 20.28 17.71
CA GLU A 71 7.77 20.43 16.49
C GLU A 71 6.99 19.99 15.25
N TYR A 72 6.40 18.80 15.28
CA TYR A 72 5.67 18.26 14.15
C TYR A 72 4.25 18.82 14.01
N GLN A 73 3.68 19.35 15.09
CA GLN A 73 2.47 20.18 15.00
C GLN A 73 2.72 21.40 14.11
N LYS A 74 3.88 22.07 14.30
CA LYS A 74 4.27 23.18 13.42
C LYS A 74 4.47 22.73 11.97
N VAL A 75 5.05 21.56 11.73
CA VAL A 75 5.18 21.00 10.37
C VAL A 75 3.81 20.83 9.70
N LEU A 76 2.82 20.34 10.44
CA LEU A 76 1.44 20.22 9.95
C LEU A 76 0.85 21.61 9.62
N GLU A 77 0.96 22.56 10.51
CA GLU A 77 0.42 23.92 10.34
C GLU A 77 1.06 24.64 9.16
N ASP A 78 2.37 24.53 9.01
CA ASP A 78 3.11 25.11 7.88
C ASP A 78 2.69 24.44 6.54
N SER A 79 2.47 23.12 6.57
CA SER A 79 1.97 22.36 5.41
C SER A 79 0.57 22.81 4.99
N LEU A 80 -0.34 22.97 5.95
CA LEU A 80 -1.71 23.44 5.68
C LEU A 80 -1.71 24.90 5.19
N ALA A 81 -0.87 25.76 5.76
CA ALA A 81 -0.74 27.16 5.34
C ALA A 81 -0.18 27.27 3.91
N ASP A 82 0.74 26.37 3.52
CA ASP A 82 1.26 26.31 2.15
C ASP A 82 0.18 25.82 1.17
N GLN A 83 -0.56 24.78 1.53
CA GLN A 83 -1.66 24.26 0.70
C GLN A 83 -2.78 25.29 0.50
N ALA A 84 -3.09 26.09 1.52
CA ALA A 84 -4.07 27.17 1.43
C ALA A 84 -3.66 28.26 0.41
N LYS A 85 -2.37 28.38 0.10
CA LYS A 85 -1.81 29.27 -0.91
C LYS A 85 -1.59 28.59 -2.27
N GLY A 86 -2.09 27.37 -2.45
CA GLY A 86 -1.92 26.59 -3.67
C GLY A 86 -0.60 25.82 -3.77
N GLY A 87 0.15 25.71 -2.67
CA GLY A 87 1.35 24.89 -2.58
C GLY A 87 1.04 23.40 -2.36
N GLN A 88 2.08 22.58 -2.40
CA GLN A 88 1.98 21.13 -2.19
C GLN A 88 2.07 20.74 -0.70
N GLY A 89 2.50 21.66 0.15
CA GLY A 89 2.81 21.34 1.54
C GLY A 89 3.82 20.20 1.62
N ASN A 90 3.60 19.27 2.53
CA ASN A 90 4.48 18.11 2.72
C ASN A 90 4.23 16.96 1.72
N PHE A 91 3.32 17.12 0.76
CA PHE A 91 3.00 16.08 -0.26
C PHE A 91 3.87 16.15 -1.52
N VAL A 92 5.04 16.79 -1.45
CA VAL A 92 5.98 16.96 -2.57
C VAL A 92 6.33 15.62 -3.23
N ASP A 93 6.54 14.57 -2.46
CA ASP A 93 6.90 13.24 -2.99
C ASP A 93 5.83 12.69 -3.95
N HIS A 94 4.56 12.94 -3.65
CA HIS A 94 3.47 12.49 -4.51
C HIS A 94 3.50 13.20 -5.88
N ALA A 95 3.83 14.48 -5.89
CA ALA A 95 3.99 15.25 -7.12
C ALA A 95 5.23 14.84 -7.94
N LEU A 96 6.22 14.22 -7.27
CA LEU A 96 7.45 13.72 -7.91
C LEU A 96 7.35 12.25 -8.37
N CYS A 97 6.16 11.69 -8.43
CA CYS A 97 5.93 10.32 -8.86
C CYS A 97 6.58 9.25 -7.96
N HIS A 98 6.93 9.57 -6.73
CA HIS A 98 7.41 8.57 -5.80
C HIS A 98 6.29 7.59 -5.44
N PRO A 99 6.56 6.28 -5.43
CA PRO A 99 5.56 5.30 -5.06
C PRO A 99 4.98 5.54 -3.67
N ALA A 100 3.68 5.34 -3.50
CA ALA A 100 3.05 5.39 -2.19
C ALA A 100 3.56 4.24 -1.31
N GLY A 101 4.23 4.56 -0.20
CA GLY A 101 4.68 3.58 0.80
C GLY A 101 3.82 3.58 2.04
N MET A 102 4.21 2.80 3.03
CA MET A 102 3.51 2.75 4.31
C MET A 102 3.63 4.06 5.09
N PRO A 103 2.58 4.50 5.78
CA PRO A 103 1.21 3.97 5.75
C PRO A 103 0.33 4.61 4.66
N PHE A 104 0.88 5.53 3.84
CA PHE A 104 0.13 6.30 2.86
C PHE A 104 -0.59 5.42 1.82
N MET A 105 0.02 4.30 1.42
CA MET A 105 -0.61 3.36 0.49
C MET A 105 -1.95 2.81 1.03
N MET A 106 -2.09 2.73 2.36
CA MET A 106 -3.32 2.28 3.02
C MET A 106 -4.39 3.38 3.14
N VAL A 107 -4.16 4.58 2.59
CA VAL A 107 -5.21 5.62 2.47
C VAL A 107 -6.26 5.24 1.44
N ALA A 108 -5.93 4.32 0.53
CA ALA A 108 -6.82 3.86 -0.55
C ALA A 108 -7.40 5.00 -1.38
N THR A 109 -6.53 5.89 -1.85
CA THR A 109 -6.92 6.91 -2.85
C THR A 109 -7.38 6.27 -4.16
N ARG A 110 -6.96 5.04 -4.40
CA ARG A 110 -7.42 4.10 -5.41
C ARG A 110 -7.82 2.79 -4.73
N PRO A 111 -8.61 1.93 -5.37
CA PRO A 111 -9.00 0.65 -4.79
C PRO A 111 -7.80 -0.21 -4.40
N LEU A 112 -7.95 -1.00 -3.35
CA LEU A 112 -7.02 -2.03 -2.92
C LEU A 112 -7.60 -3.39 -3.26
N GLU A 113 -6.74 -4.36 -3.60
CA GLU A 113 -7.10 -5.78 -3.69
C GLU A 113 -6.18 -6.61 -2.81
N PHE A 114 -6.76 -7.63 -2.18
CA PHE A 114 -6.03 -8.55 -1.32
C PHE A 114 -5.91 -9.91 -2.00
N VAL A 115 -4.68 -10.40 -2.09
CA VAL A 115 -4.39 -11.75 -2.56
C VAL A 115 -3.78 -12.53 -1.41
N VAL A 116 -4.55 -13.44 -0.82
CA VAL A 116 -4.10 -14.30 0.27
C VAL A 116 -3.49 -15.56 -0.30
N THR A 117 -2.30 -15.90 0.16
CA THR A 117 -1.65 -17.19 -0.08
C THR A 117 -1.22 -17.80 1.26
N LEU A 118 -0.78 -19.04 1.27
CA LEU A 118 -0.33 -19.72 2.50
C LEU A 118 0.86 -19.04 3.19
N HIS A 119 1.69 -18.33 2.42
CA HIS A 119 2.96 -17.78 2.93
C HIS A 119 3.04 -16.26 2.88
N THR A 120 2.14 -15.63 2.13
CA THR A 120 2.19 -14.17 1.92
C THR A 120 0.80 -13.65 1.62
N THR A 121 0.43 -12.56 2.25
CA THR A 121 -0.71 -11.75 1.83
C THR A 121 -0.19 -10.55 1.05
N TYR A 122 -0.68 -10.39 -0.18
CA TYR A 122 -0.37 -9.24 -1.03
C TYR A 122 -1.50 -8.24 -0.94
N ILE A 123 -1.14 -6.95 -0.92
CA ILE A 123 -2.08 -5.84 -1.07
C ILE A 123 -1.66 -5.11 -2.35
N LEU A 124 -2.49 -5.20 -3.38
CA LEU A 124 -2.33 -4.51 -4.65
C LEU A 124 -2.97 -3.14 -4.52
N VAL A 125 -2.30 -2.10 -5.01
CA VAL A 125 -2.77 -0.72 -4.96
C VAL A 125 -3.13 -0.28 -6.36
N GLY A 126 -4.40 -0.01 -6.62
CA GLY A 126 -4.88 0.43 -7.92
C GLY A 126 -4.28 1.77 -8.34
N GLY A 127 -4.14 1.96 -9.65
CA GLY A 127 -3.60 3.18 -10.23
C GLY A 127 -2.10 3.39 -10.05
N SER A 128 -1.38 2.35 -9.60
CA SER A 128 0.07 2.33 -9.59
C SER A 128 0.53 0.88 -9.64
N ASP A 129 1.66 0.60 -10.27
CA ASP A 129 2.27 -0.74 -10.27
C ASP A 129 2.87 -1.08 -8.90
N HIS A 130 2.16 -0.73 -7.84
CA HIS A 130 2.66 -0.82 -6.49
C HIS A 130 1.89 -1.84 -5.69
N TYR A 131 2.62 -2.67 -4.96
CA TYR A 131 2.04 -3.68 -4.09
C TYR A 131 2.85 -3.82 -2.80
N ARG A 132 2.19 -4.33 -1.79
CA ARG A 132 2.79 -4.67 -0.50
C ARG A 132 2.77 -6.18 -0.32
N ARG A 133 3.82 -6.71 0.27
CA ARG A 133 3.92 -8.10 0.73
C ARG A 133 3.93 -8.13 2.24
N ILE A 134 3.01 -8.87 2.83
CA ILE A 134 3.01 -9.20 4.24
C ILE A 134 3.35 -10.69 4.33
N PHE A 135 4.53 -11.00 4.83
CA PHE A 135 4.98 -12.40 4.95
C PHE A 135 4.28 -13.06 6.14
N THR A 136 3.52 -14.13 5.87
CA THR A 136 2.70 -14.84 6.86
C THR A 136 3.15 -16.28 7.08
N ASP A 137 4.39 -16.59 6.71
CA ASP A 137 5.00 -17.93 6.79
C ASP A 137 5.74 -18.19 8.12
N GLY A 138 5.60 -17.30 9.10
CA GLY A 138 6.23 -17.46 10.41
C GLY A 138 7.72 -17.13 10.46
N ARG A 139 8.25 -16.47 9.41
CA ARG A 139 9.68 -16.07 9.38
C ARG A 139 10.02 -15.02 10.42
N ASP A 140 11.28 -15.05 10.84
CA ASP A 140 11.86 -13.98 11.67
C ASP A 140 12.22 -12.75 10.83
N TRP A 141 12.44 -11.63 11.52
CA TRP A 141 12.97 -10.42 10.91
C TRP A 141 14.35 -10.66 10.31
N PRO A 142 14.59 -10.27 9.04
CA PRO A 142 15.91 -10.39 8.45
C PRO A 142 16.90 -9.47 9.17
N LYS A 143 18.17 -9.89 9.24
CA LYS A 143 19.25 -9.09 9.83
C LYS A 143 19.44 -7.76 9.10
N THR A 144 19.19 -7.74 7.81
CA THR A 144 19.29 -6.56 6.95
C THR A 144 18.00 -6.45 6.13
N ILE A 145 17.40 -5.28 6.13
CA ILE A 145 16.23 -4.94 5.31
C ILE A 145 16.71 -4.00 4.22
N GLU A 146 16.48 -4.38 2.97
CA GLU A 146 16.75 -3.49 1.85
C GLU A 146 15.76 -2.32 1.83
N PRO A 147 16.23 -1.09 1.57
CA PRO A 147 15.38 0.06 1.49
C PRO A 147 14.29 -0.09 0.43
N SER A 148 13.05 0.15 0.83
CA SER A 148 11.89 0.11 -0.08
C SER A 148 10.86 1.17 0.30
N HIS A 149 9.95 1.51 -0.62
CA HIS A 149 8.89 2.47 -0.31
C HIS A 149 7.84 1.86 0.64
N SER A 150 7.55 0.58 0.51
CA SER A 150 6.54 -0.12 1.33
C SER A 150 7.07 -0.60 2.68
N GLY A 151 8.39 -0.57 2.91
CA GLY A 151 9.02 -1.22 4.05
C GLY A 151 9.01 -2.76 3.92
N TYR A 152 9.35 -3.42 5.02
CA TYR A 152 9.28 -4.87 5.16
C TYR A 152 8.18 -5.23 6.15
N SER A 153 7.26 -6.12 5.77
CA SER A 153 6.12 -6.49 6.60
C SER A 153 6.13 -7.98 6.93
N ILE A 154 6.02 -8.29 8.21
CA ILE A 154 5.75 -9.64 8.72
C ILE A 154 4.37 -9.62 9.35
N GLY A 155 3.61 -10.68 9.14
CA GLY A 155 2.27 -10.83 9.70
C GLY A 155 1.95 -12.26 10.07
N ARG A 156 0.79 -12.43 10.66
CA ARG A 156 0.21 -13.73 10.97
C ARG A 156 -1.31 -13.63 10.90
N TRP A 157 -1.91 -14.70 10.44
CA TRP A 157 -3.35 -14.88 10.52
C TRP A 157 -3.73 -15.43 11.88
N ILE A 158 -4.75 -14.84 12.49
CA ILE A 158 -5.25 -15.17 13.83
C ILE A 158 -6.67 -15.72 13.68
N ASP A 159 -6.93 -16.81 14.39
CA ASP A 159 -8.25 -17.33 14.68
C ASP A 159 -8.65 -16.83 16.07
N THR A 160 -9.44 -15.73 16.12
CA THR A 160 -9.87 -15.15 17.41
C THR A 160 -11.02 -15.94 18.02
N GLY A 161 -11.74 -16.73 17.23
CA GLY A 161 -12.86 -17.57 17.68
C GLY A 161 -12.44 -18.93 18.20
N GLY A 162 -11.26 -19.44 17.82
CA GLY A 162 -10.79 -20.78 18.14
C GLY A 162 -11.58 -21.87 17.40
N ASP A 163 -12.20 -21.54 16.29
CA ASP A 163 -13.04 -22.47 15.49
C ASP A 163 -12.31 -23.04 14.26
N GLY A 164 -11.01 -22.78 14.15
CA GLY A 164 -10.17 -23.21 13.02
C GLY A 164 -10.24 -22.30 11.80
N ARG A 165 -10.89 -21.13 11.91
CA ARG A 165 -11.01 -20.15 10.85
C ARG A 165 -10.29 -18.88 11.21
N PHE A 166 -9.42 -18.44 10.33
CA PHE A 166 -8.74 -17.15 10.48
C PHE A 166 -9.72 -15.99 10.23
N ASP A 167 -9.66 -14.97 11.07
CA ASP A 167 -10.53 -13.81 10.97
C ASP A 167 -9.79 -12.47 11.04
N VAL A 168 -8.54 -12.46 11.52
CA VAL A 168 -7.73 -11.25 11.65
C VAL A 168 -6.33 -11.49 11.05
N LEU A 169 -5.87 -10.57 10.20
CA LEU A 169 -4.46 -10.46 9.83
C LEU A 169 -3.79 -9.44 10.75
N GLU A 170 -2.87 -9.86 11.59
CA GLU A 170 -1.97 -8.96 12.30
C GLU A 170 -0.68 -8.79 11.50
N ALA A 171 -0.21 -7.55 11.35
CA ALA A 171 1.00 -7.25 10.62
C ALA A 171 1.83 -6.18 11.33
N GLU A 172 3.15 -6.27 11.21
CA GLU A 172 4.07 -5.20 11.59
C GLU A 172 4.96 -4.88 10.40
N THR A 173 5.15 -3.57 10.14
CA THR A 173 5.99 -3.06 9.06
C THR A 173 7.07 -2.15 9.62
N ARG A 174 8.30 -2.37 9.14
CA ARG A 174 9.48 -1.58 9.51
C ARG A 174 10.23 -1.10 8.26
N GLY A 175 10.97 0.03 8.41
CA GLY A 175 11.92 0.50 7.40
C GLY A 175 13.19 -0.35 7.32
N PRO A 176 14.20 0.11 6.55
CA PRO A 176 14.32 1.48 6.04
C PRO A 176 13.38 1.77 4.87
N PHE A 177 12.75 2.96 4.91
CA PHE A 177 11.86 3.43 3.84
C PHE A 177 12.65 4.27 2.83
N LYS A 178 12.57 3.91 1.57
CA LYS A 178 13.36 4.51 0.50
C LYS A 178 12.79 5.86 0.06
N GLY A 179 13.61 6.92 0.17
CA GLY A 179 13.37 8.20 -0.49
C GLY A 179 12.06 8.90 -0.11
N ARG A 180 11.50 8.64 1.08
CA ARG A 180 10.17 9.12 1.45
C ARG A 180 10.14 9.76 2.82
N ARG A 181 9.17 10.65 2.98
CA ARG A 181 8.73 11.11 4.28
C ARG A 181 8.00 9.98 4.99
N THR A 182 8.21 9.89 6.28
CA THR A 182 7.40 9.03 7.14
C THR A 182 6.05 9.70 7.36
N TYR A 183 5.02 8.90 7.37
CA TYR A 183 3.63 9.34 7.48
C TYR A 183 3.04 8.89 8.81
N ASP A 184 2.13 9.68 9.35
CA ASP A 184 1.29 9.23 10.44
C ASP A 184 0.21 8.23 9.94
N ALA A 185 -0.60 7.71 10.85
CA ALA A 185 -1.64 6.72 10.52
C ALA A 185 -2.70 7.24 9.53
N THR A 186 -2.84 8.55 9.32
CA THR A 186 -3.76 9.12 8.34
C THR A 186 -3.17 9.23 6.95
N GLY A 187 -1.85 9.02 6.81
CA GLY A 187 -1.09 9.23 5.60
C GLY A 187 -0.51 10.65 5.49
N LEU A 188 -0.56 11.45 6.56
CA LEU A 188 0.05 12.78 6.60
C LEU A 188 1.59 12.65 6.65
N PRO A 189 2.34 13.24 5.70
CA PRO A 189 3.80 13.16 5.71
C PRO A 189 4.40 14.06 6.80
N LEU A 190 5.34 13.52 7.57
CA LEU A 190 5.96 14.20 8.71
C LEU A 190 7.45 14.46 8.51
N HIS A 191 8.24 13.42 8.23
CA HIS A 191 9.71 13.51 8.14
C HIS A 191 10.31 12.44 7.22
N PHE A 192 11.66 12.43 7.10
CA PHE A 192 12.40 11.53 6.21
C PHE A 192 13.23 10.46 6.94
N ASP A 193 13.04 10.26 8.23
CA ASP A 193 13.76 9.20 8.95
C ASP A 193 13.09 7.82 8.75
N ASN A 194 13.74 6.78 9.26
CA ASN A 194 13.35 5.39 9.07
C ASN A 194 12.98 4.69 10.39
N GLN A 195 12.60 5.45 11.42
CA GLN A 195 12.36 4.90 12.75
C GLN A 195 10.91 4.47 12.98
N SER A 196 10.02 4.79 12.06
CA SER A 196 8.60 4.45 12.18
C SER A 196 8.36 2.95 12.15
N VAL A 197 7.46 2.50 13.01
CA VAL A 197 6.92 1.14 13.01
C VAL A 197 5.40 1.23 12.86
N PHE A 198 4.86 0.47 11.93
CA PHE A 198 3.41 0.38 11.70
C PHE A 198 2.94 -0.99 12.13
N ARG A 199 1.92 -1.04 13.01
CA ARG A 199 1.24 -2.26 13.42
C ARG A 199 -0.19 -2.20 12.98
N GLU A 200 -0.69 -3.29 12.41
CA GLU A 200 -2.01 -3.34 11.81
C GLU A 200 -2.77 -4.57 12.25
N ARG A 201 -4.08 -4.40 12.35
CA ARG A 201 -5.05 -5.48 12.46
C ARG A 201 -6.09 -5.29 11.36
N ILE A 202 -6.09 -6.20 10.39
CA ILE A 202 -6.96 -6.15 9.21
C ILE A 202 -7.98 -7.26 9.33
N TYR A 203 -9.28 -6.91 9.29
CA TYR A 203 -10.36 -7.87 9.48
C TYR A 203 -11.67 -7.38 8.85
N LEU A 204 -12.56 -8.31 8.52
CA LEU A 204 -13.91 -7.99 8.06
C LEU A 204 -14.80 -7.61 9.24
N ASP A 205 -15.69 -6.63 9.02
CA ASP A 205 -16.72 -6.28 10.01
C ASP A 205 -17.63 -7.49 10.28
N LYS A 206 -17.92 -7.74 11.56
CA LYS A 206 -18.67 -8.93 11.99
C LYS A 206 -20.14 -8.90 11.56
N VAL A 207 -20.71 -7.71 11.33
CA VAL A 207 -22.11 -7.54 10.93
C VAL A 207 -22.23 -7.42 9.42
N ASN A 208 -21.27 -6.75 8.78
CA ASN A 208 -21.28 -6.50 7.36
C ASN A 208 -19.93 -6.83 6.72
N SER A 209 -19.79 -8.04 6.20
CA SER A 209 -18.55 -8.52 5.55
C SER A 209 -18.11 -7.72 4.30
N ASN A 210 -18.91 -6.75 3.85
CA ASN A 210 -18.52 -5.79 2.82
C ASN A 210 -17.80 -4.56 3.38
N ILE A 211 -17.56 -4.52 4.70
CA ILE A 211 -16.70 -3.53 5.34
C ILE A 211 -15.43 -4.23 5.82
N LEU A 212 -14.29 -3.68 5.45
CA LEU A 212 -12.98 -4.11 5.91
C LEU A 212 -12.42 -3.03 6.84
N HIS A 213 -11.93 -3.45 7.98
CA HIS A 213 -11.21 -2.63 8.93
C HIS A 213 -9.72 -2.80 8.81
N ASP A 214 -8.98 -1.73 8.96
CA ASP A 214 -7.53 -1.69 9.14
C ASP A 214 -7.23 -0.78 10.33
N GLU A 215 -7.12 -1.38 11.50
CA GLU A 215 -6.67 -0.70 12.71
C GLU A 215 -5.14 -0.53 12.64
N ILE A 216 -4.70 0.61 12.14
CA ILE A 216 -3.28 0.91 12.00
C ILE A 216 -2.78 1.75 13.18
N THR A 217 -1.73 1.26 13.84
CA THR A 217 -1.02 1.95 14.90
C THR A 217 0.35 2.38 14.39
N VAL A 218 0.63 3.66 14.51
CA VAL A 218 1.96 4.23 14.23
C VAL A 218 2.71 4.45 15.54
N VAL A 219 3.95 3.97 15.58
CA VAL A 219 4.95 4.29 16.60
C VAL A 219 6.04 5.09 15.92
N ASP A 220 6.19 6.36 16.32
CA ASP A 220 7.05 7.32 15.63
C ASP A 220 7.51 8.42 16.59
N ASN A 221 8.70 8.97 16.34
CA ASN A 221 9.26 10.08 17.12
C ASN A 221 8.53 11.40 16.93
N ALA A 222 7.77 11.55 15.84
CA ALA A 222 6.93 12.73 15.61
C ALA A 222 5.66 12.74 16.48
N LEU A 223 5.36 11.63 17.15
CA LEU A 223 4.18 11.45 17.97
C LEU A 223 4.54 11.44 19.45
N THR A 224 3.70 12.04 20.29
CA THR A 224 3.86 12.03 21.77
C THR A 224 3.51 10.66 22.37
N ARG A 225 2.82 9.80 21.62
CA ARG A 225 2.45 8.43 21.98
C ARG A 225 2.10 7.63 20.71
N PRO A 226 2.13 6.28 20.77
CA PRO A 226 1.58 5.48 19.70
C PRO A 226 0.15 5.90 19.36
N TRP A 227 -0.17 5.97 18.07
CA TRP A 227 -1.48 6.42 17.61
C TRP A 227 -2.14 5.39 16.70
N THR A 228 -3.33 4.97 17.11
CA THR A 228 -4.14 4.00 16.38
C THR A 228 -5.34 4.68 15.75
N VAL A 229 -5.57 4.40 14.48
CA VAL A 229 -6.79 4.77 13.77
C VAL A 229 -7.42 3.53 13.13
N ASP A 230 -8.74 3.50 13.03
CA ASP A 230 -9.49 2.49 12.31
C ASP A 230 -9.82 3.01 10.91
N LYS A 231 -9.08 2.56 9.91
CA LYS A 231 -9.39 2.82 8.51
C LYS A 231 -10.42 1.81 8.03
N ARG A 232 -11.42 2.28 7.32
CA ARG A 232 -12.48 1.43 6.80
C ARG A 232 -12.53 1.48 5.29
N TYR A 233 -12.78 0.33 4.70
CA TYR A 233 -12.95 0.18 3.27
C TYR A 233 -14.27 -0.52 2.98
N VAL A 234 -14.89 -0.18 1.86
CA VAL A 234 -16.09 -0.84 1.37
C VAL A 234 -15.76 -1.66 0.14
N ARG A 235 -16.26 -2.90 0.10
CA ARG A 235 -16.13 -3.77 -1.07
C ARG A 235 -16.89 -3.17 -2.23
N LYS A 236 -16.26 -3.10 -3.40
CA LYS A 236 -16.91 -2.72 -4.64
C LYS A 236 -17.88 -3.81 -5.08
N PRO A 237 -19.08 -3.44 -5.55
CA PRO A 237 -20.11 -4.42 -5.92
C PRO A 237 -19.76 -5.18 -7.20
N GLU A 238 -18.93 -4.63 -8.07
CA GLU A 238 -18.55 -5.25 -9.32
C GLU A 238 -17.66 -6.48 -9.06
N PRO A 239 -18.03 -7.68 -9.54
CA PRO A 239 -17.22 -8.89 -9.35
C PRO A 239 -15.89 -8.84 -10.12
N HIS A 240 -15.79 -8.01 -11.15
CA HIS A 240 -14.62 -7.80 -11.98
C HIS A 240 -14.40 -6.29 -12.20
N PRO A 241 -14.02 -5.55 -11.14
CA PRO A 241 -13.81 -4.11 -11.27
C PRO A 241 -12.68 -3.82 -12.23
N ASP A 242 -12.86 -2.80 -13.06
CA ASP A 242 -11.79 -2.29 -13.92
C ASP A 242 -10.62 -1.82 -13.04
N TRP A 243 -9.44 -2.34 -13.34
CA TRP A 243 -8.21 -1.92 -12.70
C TRP A 243 -7.60 -0.76 -13.47
N THR A 244 -7.79 0.45 -12.96
CA THR A 244 -7.27 1.65 -13.62
C THR A 244 -5.76 1.68 -13.55
N GLU A 245 -5.11 1.62 -14.70
CA GLU A 245 -3.69 1.91 -14.82
C GLU A 245 -3.46 3.42 -14.79
N ALA A 246 -2.50 3.86 -14.01
CA ALA A 246 -2.06 5.24 -13.99
C ALA A 246 -0.53 5.28 -13.99
N PHE A 247 0.02 5.87 -15.01
CA PHE A 247 1.46 6.10 -15.10
C PHE A 247 1.77 7.52 -14.67
N CYS A 248 2.64 7.64 -13.68
CA CYS A 248 3.24 8.91 -13.38
C CYS A 248 4.53 9.03 -14.18
N TYR A 249 4.58 9.99 -15.09
CA TYR A 249 5.77 10.19 -15.92
C TYR A 249 6.77 11.07 -15.16
N GLU A 250 7.95 10.53 -14.88
CA GLU A 250 9.11 11.31 -14.44
C GLU A 250 9.57 12.34 -15.51
N GLY A 251 9.04 12.24 -16.70
CA GLY A 251 9.29 13.19 -17.79
C GLY A 251 8.58 14.54 -17.68
N THR A 252 7.72 14.74 -16.69
CA THR A 252 7.33 16.10 -16.29
C THR A 252 8.56 16.70 -15.64
N ALA A 253 9.06 17.75 -16.20
CA ALA A 253 10.27 18.45 -15.77
C ALA A 253 10.07 19.10 -14.38
N LEU A 254 9.79 18.29 -13.36
CA LEU A 254 9.58 18.71 -11.99
C LEU A 254 10.80 18.34 -11.14
N VAL A 255 11.26 19.29 -10.34
CA VAL A 255 12.37 19.12 -9.40
C VAL A 255 11.91 19.51 -8.00
N GLY A 256 12.01 18.58 -7.06
CA GLY A 256 11.77 18.85 -5.65
C GLY A 256 13.03 19.38 -4.96
N LEU A 257 12.92 20.51 -4.29
CA LEU A 257 13.96 21.07 -3.41
C LEU A 257 13.33 21.36 -2.03
N GLY A 258 13.65 20.55 -1.05
CA GLY A 258 12.96 20.58 0.23
C GLY A 258 11.46 20.36 0.06
N ASN A 259 10.63 21.27 0.53
CA ASN A 259 9.16 21.25 0.38
C ASN A 259 8.64 22.01 -0.85
N GLN A 260 9.53 22.39 -1.77
CA GLN A 260 9.18 23.16 -2.95
C GLN A 260 9.34 22.33 -4.22
N ILE A 261 8.41 22.51 -5.17
CA ILE A 261 8.50 21.94 -6.51
C ILE A 261 8.81 23.07 -7.49
N TYR A 262 9.72 22.82 -8.40
CA TYR A 262 10.09 23.70 -9.49
C TYR A 262 9.90 22.98 -10.82
N TYR A 263 9.60 23.73 -11.88
CA TYR A 263 9.69 23.21 -13.24
C TYR A 263 11.13 23.33 -13.75
N LEU A 264 11.61 22.28 -14.39
CA LEU A 264 12.86 22.34 -15.13
C LEU A 264 12.56 22.81 -16.56
N SER A 265 13.09 23.96 -16.95
CA SER A 265 12.99 24.45 -18.31
C SER A 265 13.89 23.67 -19.27
N ALA A 266 13.65 23.80 -20.57
CA ALA A 266 14.45 23.11 -21.60
C ALA A 266 15.94 23.48 -21.57
N ASP A 267 16.29 24.63 -21.05
CA ASP A 267 17.68 25.09 -20.84
C ASP A 267 18.25 24.72 -19.46
N GLY A 268 17.55 23.85 -18.72
CA GLY A 268 18.01 23.32 -17.44
C GLY A 268 17.86 24.27 -16.25
N LYS A 269 17.08 25.34 -16.38
CA LYS A 269 16.82 26.25 -15.28
C LYS A 269 15.61 25.83 -14.47
N LEU A 270 15.67 26.03 -13.15
CA LEU A 270 14.54 25.81 -12.26
C LEU A 270 13.63 27.04 -12.27
N MET A 271 12.39 26.82 -12.68
CA MET A 271 11.36 27.84 -12.73
C MET A 271 10.32 27.62 -11.63
N PRO A 272 9.80 28.69 -11.00
CA PRO A 272 8.75 28.58 -10.01
C PRO A 272 7.52 27.84 -10.55
N SER A 273 6.94 26.94 -9.76
CA SER A 273 5.67 26.26 -10.09
C SER A 273 4.44 27.07 -9.67
N ARG A 274 4.63 28.17 -8.94
CA ARG A 274 3.57 29.08 -8.47
C ARG A 274 4.07 30.53 -8.40
N LYS A 275 3.13 31.49 -8.46
CA LYS A 275 3.39 32.91 -8.64
C LYS A 275 4.32 33.50 -7.57
N ASP A 276 4.11 33.14 -6.32
CA ASP A 276 4.83 33.78 -5.18
C ASP A 276 5.89 32.82 -4.57
N GLN A 277 6.34 31.84 -5.37
CA GLN A 277 7.35 30.92 -4.91
C GLN A 277 8.72 31.58 -4.86
N PRO A 278 9.47 31.42 -3.75
CA PRO A 278 10.83 31.92 -3.68
C PRO A 278 11.72 31.26 -4.73
N PRO A 279 12.78 31.90 -5.19
CA PRO A 279 13.76 31.28 -6.06
C PRO A 279 14.37 30.03 -5.37
N PRO A 280 14.80 29.03 -6.15
CA PRO A 280 15.37 27.81 -5.59
C PRO A 280 16.68 28.12 -4.83
N ASP A 281 16.82 27.50 -3.65
CA ASP A 281 18.07 27.57 -2.90
C ASP A 281 19.08 26.58 -3.49
N LEU A 282 19.97 27.06 -4.31
CA LEU A 282 20.98 26.25 -4.99
C LEU A 282 22.32 26.15 -4.24
N ARG A 283 22.42 26.70 -3.02
CA ARG A 283 23.69 26.72 -2.25
C ARG A 283 24.32 25.35 -2.09
N TYR A 284 23.52 24.30 -2.03
CA TYR A 284 23.98 22.92 -1.85
C TYR A 284 24.04 22.09 -3.14
N PHE A 285 23.60 22.64 -4.27
CA PHE A 285 23.53 21.90 -5.53
C PHE A 285 24.91 21.52 -6.09
N ASN A 286 25.93 22.30 -5.77
CA ASN A 286 27.30 22.07 -6.25
C ASN A 286 28.18 21.24 -5.29
N GLN A 287 27.66 20.83 -4.13
CA GLN A 287 28.45 20.04 -3.17
C GLN A 287 28.47 18.54 -3.47
N ALA A 288 27.62 18.04 -4.35
CA ALA A 288 27.53 16.63 -4.73
C ALA A 288 28.55 16.20 -5.80
N ARG A 289 29.48 17.07 -6.22
CA ARG A 289 30.50 16.78 -7.26
C ARG A 289 31.95 16.94 -6.76
N LYS A 290 32.20 16.67 -5.48
CA LYS A 290 33.60 16.54 -4.99
C LYS A 290 33.83 15.16 -4.41
#